data_f75a9ceec398dba6288a1dfe6d10492d
#
_entry.id   f75a9ceec398dba6288a1dfe6d10492d
#
_cell.length_a   1.000
_cell.length_b   1.000
_cell.length_c   1.000
_cell.angle_alpha   90.00
_cell.angle_beta   90.00
_cell.angle_gamma   90.00
#
_symmetry.space_group_name_H-M   'P 1'
#
loop_
_entity.id
_entity.type
_entity.pdbx_description
1 polymer ?
#
loop_
_entity_poly.entity_id
_entity_poly.type
_entity_poly.pdbx_seq_one_letter_code
_entity_poly.pdbx_strand_id
1 'polypeptide(L)'
;MAVKEIPVDFFEKNKTYMFFSHTIKGQDYNIPIIKKMSQLEDTLIDYETITNEKGRRLIFFGRFAGLAGMLDSFWALKKRYSQEGVELPFEDFKPTLEYNSLRKARKHYKKIGEQIKEHGFPDRISPVVVGISGYGNVSHGAQEILNLLPHEKIKAANLKEFVESGNYSNHKVYKVVFKEEDMVQKKGGNGPFKLADYFQHPEKYESQFAQYLPYLTVLINAIYWDDRYPRLITKQDTRELYSDAAKLKVIGDISCDIEGAIEPTVKITDPGNPVFIYDTEKEKAVHGFEGNGPVVLAVDNLPCEISRDSSRAFSDALMDLLPEIMDCEFEAEFENLEIARSIKKAIILYHGQLTPHYCYLNQYL
;
A
#
# COMPACT_ATOMS: atom_id res chain seq x y z
N MET A 1 -7.30 -10.27 22.57
CA MET A 1 -6.58 -9.62 21.46
C MET A 1 -7.15 -10.05 20.12
N ALA A 2 -7.17 -9.16 19.15
CA ALA A 2 -7.53 -9.43 17.75
C ALA A 2 -6.58 -8.69 16.80
N VAL A 3 -6.58 -9.03 15.49
CA VAL A 3 -5.76 -8.32 14.53
C VAL A 3 -6.44 -7.02 14.11
N LYS A 4 -7.70 -7.08 13.70
CA LYS A 4 -8.53 -5.94 13.28
C LYS A 4 -9.74 -5.77 14.19
N GLU A 5 -10.67 -4.95 13.77
CA GLU A 5 -11.88 -4.60 14.51
C GLU A 5 -12.62 -5.84 15.01
N ILE A 6 -13.10 -5.74 16.23
CA ILE A 6 -13.93 -6.75 16.87
C ILE A 6 -15.40 -6.32 16.72
N PRO A 7 -16.32 -7.22 16.35
CA PRO A 7 -17.75 -6.90 16.33
C PRO A 7 -18.22 -6.36 17.68
N VAL A 8 -19.04 -5.33 17.67
CA VAL A 8 -19.46 -4.58 18.88
C VAL A 8 -20.11 -5.48 19.94
N ASP A 9 -20.81 -6.53 19.52
CA ASP A 9 -21.50 -7.47 20.42
C ASP A 9 -20.56 -8.43 21.18
N PHE A 10 -19.26 -8.48 20.80
CA PHE A 10 -18.27 -9.32 21.48
C PHE A 10 -17.60 -8.65 22.68
N PHE A 11 -17.81 -7.32 22.89
CA PHE A 11 -17.21 -6.63 24.01
C PHE A 11 -17.91 -6.99 25.33
N GLU A 12 -17.10 -7.33 26.34
CA GLU A 12 -17.53 -7.63 27.69
C GLU A 12 -17.03 -6.56 28.66
N LYS A 13 -17.82 -6.25 29.70
CA LYS A 13 -17.52 -5.18 30.65
C LYS A 13 -16.19 -5.39 31.39
N ASN A 14 -15.45 -4.29 31.61
CA ASN A 14 -14.22 -4.24 32.40
C ASN A 14 -13.10 -5.13 31.80
N LYS A 15 -12.93 -5.13 30.51
CA LYS A 15 -11.87 -5.88 29.83
C LYS A 15 -10.86 -4.97 29.16
N THR A 16 -9.62 -5.47 29.05
CA THR A 16 -8.58 -4.85 28.24
C THR A 16 -8.52 -5.51 26.88
N TYR A 17 -8.74 -4.72 25.83
CA TYR A 17 -8.70 -5.14 24.43
C TYR A 17 -7.51 -4.53 23.70
N MET A 18 -6.91 -5.32 22.81
CA MET A 18 -5.78 -4.89 21.99
C MET A 18 -6.00 -5.32 20.54
N PHE A 19 -6.14 -4.37 19.62
CA PHE A 19 -6.39 -4.60 18.18
C PHE A 19 -6.20 -3.32 17.36
N PHE A 20 -6.19 -3.42 16.02
CA PHE A 20 -6.32 -2.26 15.14
C PHE A 20 -7.77 -1.79 15.15
N SER A 21 -8.07 -0.73 15.88
CA SER A 21 -9.44 -0.25 16.05
C SER A 21 -9.92 0.68 14.94
N HIS A 22 -8.98 1.31 14.23
CA HIS A 22 -9.22 2.35 13.22
C HIS A 22 -10.13 3.51 13.72
N THR A 23 -10.14 3.75 15.04
CA THR A 23 -11.03 4.73 15.67
C THR A 23 -10.43 6.12 15.76
N ILE A 24 -9.11 6.24 15.66
CA ILE A 24 -8.36 7.49 15.88
C ILE A 24 -8.71 8.63 14.90
N LYS A 25 -9.26 8.29 13.72
CA LYS A 25 -9.71 9.28 12.74
C LYS A 25 -11.17 9.74 12.93
N GLY A 26 -11.89 9.15 13.89
CA GLY A 26 -13.28 9.47 14.14
C GLY A 26 -14.24 9.11 12.99
N GLN A 27 -13.94 8.07 12.23
CA GLN A 27 -14.77 7.61 11.12
C GLN A 27 -16.08 7.00 11.63
N ASP A 28 -17.22 7.40 11.07
CA ASP A 28 -18.56 7.06 11.55
C ASP A 28 -18.80 5.57 11.76
N TYR A 29 -18.25 4.72 10.90
CA TYR A 29 -18.44 3.26 10.99
C TYR A 29 -17.69 2.62 12.17
N ASN A 30 -16.66 3.28 12.74
CA ASN A 30 -15.89 2.79 13.88
C ASN A 30 -16.27 3.46 15.21
N ILE A 31 -17.03 4.54 15.19
CA ILE A 31 -17.50 5.23 16.40
C ILE A 31 -18.32 4.31 17.32
N PRO A 32 -19.18 3.39 16.84
CA PRO A 32 -19.87 2.45 17.69
C PRO A 32 -18.96 1.60 18.59
N ILE A 33 -17.72 1.30 18.14
CA ILE A 33 -16.71 0.56 18.93
C ILE A 33 -16.34 1.37 20.17
N ILE A 34 -15.91 2.64 20.01
CA ILE A 34 -15.51 3.49 21.14
C ILE A 34 -16.68 3.71 22.10
N LYS A 35 -17.89 3.99 21.59
CA LYS A 35 -19.08 4.16 22.42
C LYS A 35 -19.38 2.95 23.25
N LYS A 36 -19.37 1.76 22.66
CA LYS A 36 -19.64 0.52 23.35
C LYS A 36 -18.59 0.23 24.42
N MET A 37 -17.31 0.35 24.08
CA MET A 37 -16.21 0.12 25.02
C MET A 37 -16.20 1.12 26.17
N SER A 38 -16.54 2.39 25.91
CA SER A 38 -16.71 3.40 26.96
C SER A 38 -17.84 3.04 27.93
N GLN A 39 -19.00 2.59 27.43
CA GLN A 39 -20.14 2.16 28.26
C GLN A 39 -19.82 0.91 29.09
N LEU A 40 -18.93 0.05 28.58
CA LEU A 40 -18.52 -1.19 29.27
C LEU A 40 -17.32 -0.99 30.21
N GLU A 41 -16.83 0.25 30.36
CA GLU A 41 -15.66 0.59 31.18
C GLU A 41 -14.41 -0.19 30.74
N ASP A 42 -14.26 -0.41 29.43
CA ASP A 42 -13.17 -1.17 28.84
C ASP A 42 -11.89 -0.32 28.65
N THR A 43 -10.75 -1.00 28.56
CA THR A 43 -9.49 -0.42 28.15
C THR A 43 -9.17 -0.85 26.71
N LEU A 44 -8.84 0.12 25.84
CA LEU A 44 -8.47 -0.09 24.44
C LEU A 44 -7.02 0.31 24.20
N ILE A 45 -6.21 -0.67 23.80
CA ILE A 45 -4.83 -0.46 23.31
C ILE A 45 -4.86 -0.67 21.79
N ASP A 46 -4.50 0.36 21.01
CA ASP A 46 -4.52 0.25 19.56
C ASP A 46 -3.10 0.05 19.00
N TYR A 47 -2.90 -1.05 18.27
CA TYR A 47 -1.63 -1.35 17.60
C TYR A 47 -1.17 -0.25 16.65
N GLU A 48 -2.11 0.47 16.04
CA GLU A 48 -1.80 1.52 15.07
C GLU A 48 -0.97 2.64 15.66
N THR A 49 -1.12 2.86 16.97
CA THR A 49 -0.53 3.99 17.69
C THR A 49 0.68 3.59 18.53
N ILE A 50 1.05 2.31 18.56
CA ILE A 50 2.29 1.86 19.20
C ILE A 50 3.48 2.27 18.33
N THR A 51 4.21 3.30 18.75
CA THR A 51 5.32 3.87 18.00
C THR A 51 6.59 3.94 18.83
N ASN A 52 7.76 3.89 18.16
CA ASN A 52 9.03 4.19 18.80
C ASN A 52 9.21 5.70 19.06
N GLU A 53 10.35 6.09 19.65
CA GLU A 53 10.69 7.49 19.96
C GLU A 53 10.71 8.41 18.72
N LYS A 54 10.93 7.85 17.52
CA LYS A 54 10.94 8.57 16.23
C LYS A 54 9.55 8.61 15.57
N GLY A 55 8.48 8.19 16.28
CA GLY A 55 7.12 8.15 15.75
C GLY A 55 6.86 7.05 14.72
N ARG A 56 7.77 6.09 14.53
CA ARG A 56 7.58 4.98 13.60
C ARG A 56 6.77 3.88 14.26
N ARG A 57 5.72 3.40 13.62
CA ARG A 57 4.91 2.26 14.09
C ARG A 57 5.79 1.03 14.30
N LEU A 58 5.56 0.32 15.41
CA LEU A 58 6.23 -0.95 15.74
C LEU A 58 5.49 -2.15 15.16
N ILE A 59 4.16 -2.08 15.07
CA ILE A 59 3.31 -3.13 14.53
C ILE A 59 2.66 -2.63 13.24
N PHE A 60 2.92 -3.32 12.12
CA PHE A 60 2.39 -2.94 10.81
C PHE A 60 2.47 -4.10 9.82
N PHE A 61 1.56 -4.11 8.85
CA PHE A 61 1.52 -5.09 7.76
C PHE A 61 2.00 -4.54 6.41
N GLY A 62 2.38 -3.28 6.33
CA GLY A 62 2.69 -2.59 5.07
C GLY A 62 3.72 -3.31 4.19
N ARG A 63 4.76 -3.93 4.79
CA ARG A 63 5.71 -4.74 4.03
C ARG A 63 5.03 -5.92 3.32
N PHE A 64 4.09 -6.60 3.98
CA PHE A 64 3.37 -7.74 3.40
C PHE A 64 2.38 -7.31 2.32
N ALA A 65 1.75 -6.15 2.49
CA ALA A 65 0.94 -5.53 1.43
C ALA A 65 1.78 -5.27 0.18
N GLY A 66 2.99 -4.72 0.34
CA GLY A 66 3.92 -4.50 -0.77
C GLY A 66 4.38 -5.79 -1.45
N LEU A 67 4.67 -6.84 -0.66
CA LEU A 67 5.03 -8.15 -1.19
C LEU A 67 3.91 -8.73 -2.06
N ALA A 68 2.69 -8.82 -1.52
CA ALA A 68 1.53 -9.38 -2.23
C ALA A 68 1.16 -8.50 -3.44
N GLY A 69 1.07 -7.18 -3.26
CA GLY A 69 0.72 -6.27 -4.34
C GLY A 69 1.68 -6.33 -5.54
N MET A 70 2.98 -6.53 -5.32
CA MET A 70 3.94 -6.71 -6.42
C MET A 70 3.77 -8.07 -7.11
N LEU A 71 3.52 -9.16 -6.34
CA LEU A 71 3.26 -10.49 -6.91
C LEU A 71 2.03 -10.45 -7.83
N ASP A 72 0.92 -9.90 -7.35
CA ASP A 72 -0.32 -9.81 -8.11
C ASP A 72 -0.23 -8.84 -9.28
N SER A 73 0.55 -7.76 -9.16
CA SER A 73 0.78 -6.84 -10.27
C SER A 73 1.53 -7.49 -11.43
N PHE A 74 2.52 -8.35 -11.19
CA PHE A 74 3.19 -9.11 -12.25
C PHE A 74 2.28 -10.20 -12.84
N TRP A 75 1.48 -10.87 -12.02
CA TRP A 75 0.45 -11.78 -12.51
C TRP A 75 -0.56 -11.05 -13.40
N ALA A 76 -1.05 -9.90 -12.97
CA ALA A 76 -1.98 -9.09 -13.75
C ALA A 76 -1.35 -8.61 -15.08
N LEU A 77 -0.07 -8.23 -15.06
CA LEU A 77 0.69 -7.87 -16.26
C LEU A 77 0.76 -9.02 -17.26
N LYS A 78 1.08 -10.25 -16.79
CA LYS A 78 1.09 -11.45 -17.66
C LYS A 78 -0.29 -11.71 -18.25
N LYS A 79 -1.35 -11.62 -17.45
CA LYS A 79 -2.73 -11.81 -17.92
C LYS A 79 -3.11 -10.75 -18.95
N ARG A 80 -2.77 -9.48 -18.72
CA ARG A 80 -3.01 -8.40 -19.67
C ARG A 80 -2.29 -8.65 -20.99
N TYR A 81 -1.01 -9.00 -20.94
CA TYR A 81 -0.24 -9.30 -22.16
C TYR A 81 -0.79 -10.50 -22.92
N SER A 82 -1.23 -11.56 -22.24
CA SER A 82 -1.87 -12.70 -22.91
C SER A 82 -3.12 -12.28 -23.68
N GLN A 83 -3.95 -11.36 -23.15
CA GLN A 83 -5.11 -10.82 -23.86
C GLN A 83 -4.70 -9.97 -25.08
N GLU A 84 -3.55 -9.31 -25.01
CA GLU A 84 -2.99 -8.55 -26.14
C GLU A 84 -2.20 -9.44 -27.12
N GLY A 85 -2.28 -10.78 -26.97
CA GLY A 85 -1.54 -11.73 -27.84
C GLY A 85 -0.02 -11.66 -27.65
N VAL A 86 0.47 -11.28 -26.46
CA VAL A 86 1.90 -11.29 -26.10
C VAL A 86 2.18 -12.51 -25.23
N GLU A 87 2.87 -13.48 -25.79
CA GLU A 87 3.39 -14.60 -25.03
C GLU A 87 4.77 -14.26 -24.45
N LEU A 88 4.95 -14.56 -23.14
CA LEU A 88 6.24 -14.40 -22.48
C LEU A 88 7.01 -15.71 -22.56
N PRO A 89 8.32 -15.71 -22.90
CA PRO A 89 9.12 -16.91 -23.11
C PRO A 89 9.65 -17.53 -21.79
N PHE A 90 8.91 -17.40 -20.71
CA PHE A 90 9.25 -17.90 -19.38
C PHE A 90 7.99 -18.32 -18.60
N GLU A 91 8.18 -18.98 -17.45
CA GLU A 91 7.06 -19.45 -16.61
C GLU A 91 6.10 -18.32 -16.24
N ASP A 92 4.81 -18.67 -16.09
CA ASP A 92 3.79 -17.73 -15.73
C ASP A 92 3.95 -17.23 -14.31
N PHE A 93 3.82 -15.91 -14.13
CA PHE A 93 3.56 -15.33 -12.82
C PHE A 93 2.22 -15.85 -12.30
N LYS A 94 2.16 -16.17 -11.01
CA LYS A 94 0.97 -16.66 -10.33
C LYS A 94 0.42 -15.61 -9.38
N PRO A 95 -0.89 -15.60 -9.14
CA PRO A 95 -1.46 -14.74 -8.10
C PRO A 95 -0.92 -15.16 -6.73
N THR A 96 -0.86 -14.22 -5.82
CA THR A 96 -0.27 -14.39 -4.49
C THR A 96 -0.89 -15.57 -3.73
N LEU A 97 -2.21 -15.73 -3.79
CA LEU A 97 -2.96 -16.80 -3.12
C LEU A 97 -2.49 -18.22 -3.51
N GLU A 98 -1.96 -18.43 -4.71
CA GLU A 98 -1.52 -19.75 -5.15
C GLU A 98 -0.18 -20.19 -4.56
N TYR A 99 0.57 -19.28 -3.90
CA TYR A 99 1.91 -19.63 -3.42
C TYR A 99 1.93 -20.33 -2.06
N ASN A 100 0.89 -20.32 -1.26
CA ASN A 100 0.83 -20.93 0.08
C ASN A 100 1.95 -20.50 1.07
N SER A 101 3.00 -19.81 0.63
CA SER A 101 4.05 -19.21 1.47
C SER A 101 4.94 -18.27 0.66
N LEU A 102 5.47 -17.25 1.31
CA LEU A 102 6.41 -16.30 0.73
C LEU A 102 7.70 -16.98 0.24
N ARG A 103 8.15 -18.06 0.94
CA ARG A 103 9.32 -18.85 0.50
C ARG A 103 9.11 -19.47 -0.87
N LYS A 104 7.92 -20.02 -1.15
CA LYS A 104 7.60 -20.60 -2.47
C LYS A 104 7.52 -19.52 -3.54
N ALA A 105 6.89 -18.39 -3.25
CA ALA A 105 6.82 -17.25 -4.16
C ALA A 105 8.24 -16.76 -4.54
N ARG A 106 9.10 -16.54 -3.55
CA ARG A 106 10.50 -16.13 -3.79
C ARG A 106 11.29 -17.13 -4.63
N LYS A 107 11.11 -18.44 -4.37
CA LYS A 107 11.78 -19.49 -5.18
C LYS A 107 11.31 -19.44 -6.63
N HIS A 108 10.02 -19.28 -6.86
CA HIS A 108 9.45 -19.20 -8.21
C HIS A 108 9.92 -17.93 -8.95
N TYR A 109 9.88 -16.75 -8.30
CA TYR A 109 10.37 -15.51 -8.90
C TYR A 109 11.87 -15.55 -9.24
N LYS A 110 12.70 -16.20 -8.43
CA LYS A 110 14.11 -16.43 -8.78
C LYS A 110 14.25 -17.27 -10.05
N LYS A 111 13.43 -18.34 -10.19
CA LYS A 111 13.43 -19.15 -11.40
C LYS A 111 13.00 -18.37 -12.63
N ILE A 112 11.91 -17.58 -12.53
CA ILE A 112 11.51 -16.66 -13.60
C ILE A 112 12.64 -15.66 -13.90
N GLY A 113 13.32 -15.14 -12.89
CA GLY A 113 14.44 -14.23 -13.07
C GLY A 113 15.59 -14.83 -13.89
N GLU A 114 15.93 -16.11 -13.68
CA GLU A 114 16.93 -16.80 -14.52
C GLU A 114 16.43 -16.96 -15.97
N GLN A 115 15.16 -17.30 -16.16
CA GLN A 115 14.58 -17.41 -17.50
C GLN A 115 14.50 -16.04 -18.23
N ILE A 116 14.24 -14.95 -17.51
CA ILE A 116 14.30 -13.59 -18.09
C ILE A 116 15.74 -13.26 -18.54
N LYS A 117 16.77 -13.64 -17.77
CA LYS A 117 18.17 -13.44 -18.20
C LYS A 117 18.50 -14.24 -19.46
N GLU A 118 17.94 -15.43 -19.59
CA GLU A 118 18.20 -16.33 -20.73
C GLU A 118 17.43 -15.91 -21.98
N HIS A 119 16.12 -15.66 -21.86
CA HIS A 119 15.23 -15.48 -23.01
C HIS A 119 14.83 -14.02 -23.28
N GLY A 120 14.86 -13.15 -22.28
CA GLY A 120 14.43 -11.77 -22.36
C GLY A 120 12.90 -11.61 -22.42
N PHE A 121 12.45 -10.39 -22.42
CA PHE A 121 11.09 -10.00 -22.78
C PHE A 121 10.98 -9.79 -24.29
N PRO A 122 9.83 -10.02 -24.92
CA PRO A 122 9.62 -9.65 -26.33
C PRO A 122 9.92 -8.17 -26.57
N ASP A 123 10.57 -7.85 -27.70
CA ASP A 123 10.99 -6.48 -28.02
C ASP A 123 9.82 -5.48 -28.06
N ARG A 124 8.64 -5.92 -28.54
CA ARG A 124 7.44 -5.06 -28.65
C ARG A 124 6.92 -4.53 -27.31
N ILE A 125 7.32 -5.13 -26.18
CA ILE A 125 6.92 -4.68 -24.83
C ILE A 125 8.09 -4.08 -24.04
N SER A 126 9.29 -4.15 -24.60
CA SER A 126 10.52 -3.65 -23.98
C SER A 126 10.67 -2.14 -24.14
N PRO A 127 11.32 -1.48 -23.18
CA PRO A 127 11.76 -1.97 -21.89
C PRO A 127 10.57 -2.15 -20.92
N VAL A 128 10.58 -3.19 -20.08
CA VAL A 128 9.61 -3.32 -18.99
C VAL A 128 10.06 -2.44 -17.83
N VAL A 129 9.28 -1.38 -17.55
CA VAL A 129 9.60 -0.38 -16.51
C VAL A 129 8.58 -0.46 -15.39
N VAL A 130 9.05 -0.68 -14.18
CA VAL A 130 8.23 -0.70 -12.94
C VAL A 130 8.51 0.56 -12.13
N GLY A 131 7.52 1.45 -12.08
CA GLY A 131 7.51 2.62 -11.20
C GLY A 131 6.95 2.23 -9.84
N ILE A 132 7.54 2.75 -8.76
CA ILE A 132 7.06 2.57 -7.39
C ILE A 132 6.99 3.95 -6.76
N SER A 133 5.79 4.42 -6.42
CA SER A 133 5.62 5.68 -5.71
C SER A 133 5.82 5.47 -4.21
N GLY A 134 6.70 6.30 -3.62
CA GLY A 134 7.05 6.20 -2.21
C GLY A 134 8.20 5.23 -1.90
N TYR A 135 8.71 5.32 -0.67
CA TYR A 135 9.89 4.57 -0.20
C TYR A 135 9.72 4.05 1.24
N GLY A 136 8.48 3.93 1.70
CA GLY A 136 8.10 3.37 3.00
C GLY A 136 8.08 1.84 3.01
N ASN A 137 7.49 1.26 4.07
CA ASN A 137 7.44 -0.18 4.28
C ASN A 137 6.72 -0.95 3.15
N VAL A 138 5.67 -0.39 2.59
CA VAL A 138 4.94 -0.97 1.44
C VAL A 138 5.87 -1.04 0.22
N SER A 139 6.51 0.08 -0.12
CA SER A 139 7.48 0.15 -1.21
C SER A 139 8.65 -0.83 -1.01
N HIS A 140 9.17 -0.95 0.21
CA HIS A 140 10.22 -1.94 0.51
C HIS A 140 9.76 -3.37 0.22
N GLY A 141 8.54 -3.75 0.66
CA GLY A 141 7.97 -5.06 0.37
C GLY A 141 7.83 -5.31 -1.13
N ALA A 142 7.31 -4.35 -1.88
CA ALA A 142 7.21 -4.43 -3.34
C ALA A 142 8.60 -4.60 -3.99
N GLN A 143 9.58 -3.82 -3.56
CA GLN A 143 10.94 -3.93 -4.06
C GLN A 143 11.62 -5.27 -3.73
N GLU A 144 11.31 -5.91 -2.61
CA GLU A 144 11.84 -7.24 -2.28
C GLU A 144 11.50 -8.29 -3.34
N ILE A 145 10.27 -8.26 -3.85
CA ILE A 145 9.83 -9.17 -4.93
C ILE A 145 10.47 -8.78 -6.25
N LEU A 146 10.41 -7.50 -6.62
CA LEU A 146 11.01 -7.02 -7.86
C LEU A 146 12.51 -7.35 -7.95
N ASN A 147 13.23 -7.23 -6.83
CA ASN A 147 14.67 -7.49 -6.76
C ASN A 147 15.05 -8.99 -6.93
N LEU A 148 14.08 -9.90 -6.96
CA LEU A 148 14.32 -11.31 -7.31
C LEU A 148 14.47 -11.52 -8.81
N LEU A 149 13.99 -10.56 -9.61
CA LEU A 149 14.18 -10.52 -11.06
C LEU A 149 15.50 -9.79 -11.41
N PRO A 150 16.10 -10.05 -12.57
CA PRO A 150 17.18 -9.21 -13.06
C PRO A 150 16.66 -7.81 -13.26
N HIS A 151 17.29 -6.82 -12.63
CA HIS A 151 16.78 -5.45 -12.65
C HIS A 151 17.90 -4.42 -12.63
N GLU A 152 17.55 -3.22 -13.14
CA GLU A 152 18.39 -2.04 -13.07
C GLU A 152 17.58 -0.85 -12.53
N LYS A 153 18.19 -0.03 -11.68
CA LYS A 153 17.54 1.15 -11.11
C LYS A 153 17.80 2.38 -11.98
N ILE A 154 16.73 3.04 -12.40
CA ILE A 154 16.76 4.30 -13.14
C ILE A 154 16.29 5.42 -12.20
N LYS A 155 16.91 6.60 -12.27
CA LYS A 155 16.43 7.80 -11.59
C LYS A 155 15.20 8.36 -12.32
N ALA A 156 14.23 8.88 -11.60
CA ALA A 156 13.03 9.49 -12.19
C ALA A 156 13.38 10.56 -13.25
N ALA A 157 14.32 11.44 -12.94
CA ALA A 157 14.76 12.49 -13.85
C ALA A 157 15.33 12.00 -15.20
N ASN A 158 15.84 10.75 -15.26
CA ASN A 158 16.45 10.18 -16.47
C ASN A 158 15.49 9.23 -17.20
N LEU A 159 14.28 8.98 -16.67
CA LEU A 159 13.38 7.94 -17.18
C LEU A 159 12.98 8.18 -18.63
N LYS A 160 12.61 9.40 -18.98
CA LYS A 160 12.22 9.78 -20.33
C LYS A 160 13.37 9.52 -21.32
N GLU A 161 14.53 10.14 -21.09
CA GLU A 161 15.71 10.00 -21.93
C GLU A 161 16.14 8.54 -22.10
N PHE A 162 16.12 7.78 -20.99
CA PHE A 162 16.45 6.36 -20.99
C PHE A 162 15.55 5.55 -21.92
N VAL A 163 14.22 5.73 -21.83
CA VAL A 163 13.28 4.96 -22.67
C VAL A 163 13.35 5.41 -24.14
N GLU A 164 13.45 6.72 -24.39
CA GLU A 164 13.51 7.29 -25.75
C GLU A 164 14.84 6.99 -26.46
N SER A 165 15.92 6.77 -25.70
CA SER A 165 17.23 6.44 -26.30
C SER A 165 17.25 5.08 -27.02
N GLY A 166 16.33 4.17 -26.68
CA GLY A 166 16.35 2.79 -27.20
C GLY A 166 17.52 1.94 -26.69
N ASN A 167 18.39 2.50 -25.85
CA ASN A 167 19.58 1.81 -25.35
C ASN A 167 19.27 1.06 -24.04
N TYR A 168 18.49 0.00 -24.14
CA TYR A 168 18.11 -0.85 -23.02
C TYR A 168 18.20 -2.33 -23.39
N SER A 169 18.28 -3.19 -22.36
CA SER A 169 18.23 -4.64 -22.51
C SER A 169 16.81 -5.14 -22.25
N ASN A 170 16.36 -6.12 -23.03
CA ASN A 170 15.11 -6.83 -22.77
C ASN A 170 15.29 -8.00 -21.79
N HIS A 171 16.51 -8.28 -21.29
CA HIS A 171 16.82 -9.34 -20.33
C HIS A 171 16.74 -8.90 -18.87
N LYS A 172 16.12 -7.77 -18.60
CA LYS A 172 15.88 -7.24 -17.23
C LYS A 172 14.67 -6.33 -17.17
N VAL A 173 14.19 -6.08 -15.97
CA VAL A 173 13.21 -5.02 -15.67
C VAL A 173 13.94 -3.76 -15.22
N TYR A 174 13.34 -2.60 -15.46
CA TYR A 174 13.87 -1.32 -15.00
C TYR A 174 13.01 -0.79 -13.86
N LYS A 175 13.66 -0.43 -12.75
CA LYS A 175 13.00 0.02 -11.53
C LYS A 175 13.19 1.50 -11.32
N VAL A 176 12.09 2.23 -11.16
CA VAL A 176 12.09 3.64 -10.73
C VAL A 176 11.37 3.75 -9.40
N VAL A 177 12.00 4.35 -8.39
CA VAL A 177 11.36 4.67 -7.10
C VAL A 177 11.21 6.17 -7.03
N PHE A 178 9.96 6.63 -7.03
CA PHE A 178 9.60 8.04 -6.98
C PHE A 178 9.50 8.53 -5.54
N LYS A 179 10.06 9.71 -5.29
CA LYS A 179 9.90 10.47 -4.06
C LYS A 179 8.94 11.63 -4.28
N GLU A 180 8.59 12.32 -3.21
CA GLU A 180 7.68 13.47 -3.28
C GLU A 180 8.16 14.51 -4.28
N GLU A 181 9.46 14.81 -4.32
CA GLU A 181 10.09 15.77 -5.26
C GLU A 181 9.97 15.37 -6.74
N ASP A 182 9.80 14.07 -7.01
CA ASP A 182 9.55 13.56 -8.36
C ASP A 182 8.06 13.65 -8.72
N MET A 183 7.18 13.52 -7.71
CA MET A 183 5.73 13.37 -7.92
C MET A 183 4.97 14.69 -7.93
N VAL A 184 5.46 15.69 -7.20
CA VAL A 184 4.78 16.99 -7.07
C VAL A 184 5.75 18.15 -7.28
N GLN A 185 5.19 19.30 -7.71
CA GLN A 185 5.90 20.57 -7.84
C GLN A 185 5.07 21.69 -7.18
N LYS A 186 5.70 22.84 -6.92
CA LYS A 186 4.95 24.03 -6.52
C LYS A 186 4.06 24.52 -7.65
N LYS A 187 2.84 24.93 -7.33
CA LYS A 187 1.90 25.53 -8.27
C LYS A 187 2.55 26.69 -9.02
N GLY A 188 2.39 26.70 -10.33
CA GLY A 188 3.02 27.69 -11.21
C GLY A 188 4.53 27.53 -11.39
N GLY A 189 5.13 26.41 -11.00
CA GLY A 189 6.56 26.11 -11.21
C GLY A 189 7.55 26.98 -10.42
N ASN A 190 7.08 27.73 -9.43
CA ASN A 190 7.86 28.75 -8.72
C ASN A 190 8.64 28.18 -7.53
N GLY A 191 9.92 27.88 -7.74
CA GLY A 191 10.90 27.60 -6.69
C GLY A 191 11.12 26.10 -6.39
N PRO A 192 12.17 25.77 -5.62
CA PRO A 192 12.56 24.40 -5.36
C PRO A 192 11.56 23.68 -4.45
N PHE A 193 11.41 22.37 -4.64
CA PHE A 193 10.67 21.50 -3.75
C PHE A 193 11.30 21.49 -2.34
N LYS A 194 10.46 21.54 -1.30
CA LYS A 194 10.86 21.40 0.10
C LYS A 194 9.89 20.46 0.82
N LEU A 195 10.37 19.32 1.27
CA LEU A 195 9.55 18.25 1.89
C LEU A 195 8.75 18.76 3.11
N ALA A 196 9.37 19.55 3.98
CA ALA A 196 8.69 20.09 5.16
C ALA A 196 7.55 21.06 4.79
N ASP A 197 7.78 21.92 3.76
CA ASP A 197 6.78 22.84 3.24
C ASP A 197 5.60 22.08 2.57
N TYR A 198 5.92 21.00 1.85
CA TYR A 198 4.90 20.13 1.23
C TYR A 198 3.98 19.48 2.28
N PHE A 199 4.52 18.96 3.37
CA PHE A 199 3.70 18.36 4.43
C PHE A 199 2.89 19.39 5.24
N GLN A 200 3.42 20.61 5.40
CA GLN A 200 2.71 21.69 6.11
C GLN A 200 1.69 22.40 5.22
N HIS A 201 1.95 22.52 3.94
CA HIS A 201 1.21 23.31 2.97
C HIS A 201 1.00 22.58 1.65
N PRO A 202 0.37 21.38 1.66
CA PRO A 202 0.16 20.60 0.45
C PRO A 202 -0.66 21.34 -0.62
N GLU A 203 -1.53 22.29 -0.20
CA GLU A 203 -2.33 23.12 -1.10
C GLU A 203 -1.51 24.02 -2.03
N LYS A 204 -0.23 24.25 -1.73
CA LYS A 204 0.70 25.02 -2.58
C LYS A 204 1.33 24.19 -3.72
N TYR A 205 1.04 22.89 -3.73
CA TYR A 205 1.65 21.94 -4.65
C TYR A 205 0.62 21.36 -5.62
N GLU A 206 1.07 20.89 -6.75
CA GLU A 206 0.32 20.20 -7.79
C GLU A 206 1.07 18.95 -8.25
N SER A 207 0.34 17.95 -8.80
CA SER A 207 0.97 16.78 -9.37
C SER A 207 1.78 17.14 -10.62
N GLN A 208 2.94 16.52 -10.76
CA GLN A 208 3.71 16.48 -12.01
C GLN A 208 3.91 15.04 -12.49
N PHE A 209 3.21 14.09 -11.89
CA PHE A 209 3.48 12.67 -12.11
C PHE A 209 3.07 12.17 -13.50
N ALA A 210 2.07 12.79 -14.11
CA ALA A 210 1.57 12.41 -15.44
C ALA A 210 2.69 12.32 -16.52
N GLN A 211 3.74 13.12 -16.39
CA GLN A 211 4.89 13.10 -17.31
C GLN A 211 5.63 11.75 -17.37
N TYR A 212 5.51 10.91 -16.33
CA TYR A 212 6.18 9.59 -16.26
C TYR A 212 5.34 8.45 -16.81
N LEU A 213 4.01 8.62 -16.85
CA LEU A 213 3.08 7.54 -17.22
C LEU A 213 3.36 6.91 -18.59
N PRO A 214 3.74 7.67 -19.64
CA PRO A 214 4.03 7.09 -20.95
C PRO A 214 5.22 6.12 -20.96
N TYR A 215 6.09 6.20 -19.96
CA TYR A 215 7.33 5.43 -19.88
C TYR A 215 7.23 4.22 -18.94
N LEU A 216 6.15 4.09 -18.19
CA LEU A 216 5.93 2.98 -17.23
C LEU A 216 5.17 1.83 -17.88
N THR A 217 5.48 0.61 -17.47
CA THR A 217 4.72 -0.60 -17.80
C THR A 217 3.81 -0.99 -16.63
N VAL A 218 4.33 -0.90 -15.40
CA VAL A 218 3.62 -1.13 -14.15
C VAL A 218 3.88 0.05 -13.23
N LEU A 219 2.85 0.53 -12.56
CA LEU A 219 2.97 1.44 -11.44
C LEU A 219 2.49 0.76 -10.16
N ILE A 220 3.30 0.83 -9.11
CA ILE A 220 2.93 0.42 -7.75
C ILE A 220 2.74 1.68 -6.92
N ASN A 221 1.52 1.94 -6.50
CA ASN A 221 1.23 3.03 -5.57
C ASN A 221 1.41 2.56 -4.13
N ALA A 222 2.39 3.15 -3.44
CA ALA A 222 2.78 2.82 -2.07
C ALA A 222 2.93 4.06 -1.19
N ILE A 223 2.24 5.16 -1.53
CA ILE A 223 2.23 6.39 -0.72
C ILE A 223 1.03 6.42 0.23
N TYR A 224 1.18 7.16 1.32
CA TYR A 224 0.05 7.67 2.08
C TYR A 224 -0.56 8.84 1.33
N TRP A 225 -1.89 8.93 1.30
CA TRP A 225 -2.62 10.02 0.69
C TRP A 225 -3.87 10.37 1.52
N ASP A 226 -4.25 11.63 1.50
CA ASP A 226 -5.56 12.15 1.92
C ASP A 226 -5.92 13.37 1.06
N ASP A 227 -7.15 13.87 1.15
CA ASP A 227 -7.70 14.93 0.28
C ASP A 227 -6.93 16.26 0.29
N ARG A 228 -6.01 16.45 1.22
CA ARG A 228 -5.14 17.65 1.28
C ARG A 228 -4.04 17.61 0.24
N TYR A 229 -3.64 16.40 -0.20
CA TYR A 229 -2.51 16.19 -1.12
C TYR A 229 -2.99 16.10 -2.57
N PRO A 230 -2.17 16.56 -3.55
CA PRO A 230 -2.46 16.32 -4.96
C PRO A 230 -2.60 14.82 -5.27
N ARG A 231 -3.53 14.47 -6.16
CA ARG A 231 -3.62 13.11 -6.70
C ARG A 231 -2.37 12.78 -7.52
N LEU A 232 -1.95 11.52 -7.49
CA LEU A 232 -0.83 11.05 -8.30
C LEU A 232 -1.25 10.92 -9.77
N ILE A 233 -2.42 10.30 -10.00
CA ILE A 233 -3.00 10.07 -11.33
C ILE A 233 -4.49 10.44 -11.27
N THR A 234 -4.92 11.27 -12.22
CA THR A 234 -6.33 11.60 -12.42
C THR A 234 -6.97 10.72 -13.51
N LYS A 235 -8.30 10.70 -13.55
CA LYS A 235 -9.07 10.10 -14.66
C LYS A 235 -8.70 10.74 -16.00
N GLN A 236 -8.47 12.05 -16.00
CA GLN A 236 -8.05 12.79 -17.19
C GLN A 236 -6.69 12.34 -17.70
N ASP A 237 -5.67 12.23 -16.80
CA ASP A 237 -4.34 11.72 -17.18
C ASP A 237 -4.44 10.32 -17.81
N THR A 238 -5.30 9.47 -17.25
CA THR A 238 -5.50 8.12 -17.76
C THR A 238 -6.18 8.12 -19.12
N ARG A 239 -7.19 8.98 -19.32
CA ARG A 239 -7.87 9.13 -20.62
C ARG A 239 -6.91 9.62 -21.70
N GLU A 240 -6.09 10.63 -21.40
CA GLU A 240 -5.08 11.14 -22.31
C GLU A 240 -4.05 10.08 -22.67
N LEU A 241 -3.55 9.33 -21.67
CA LEU A 241 -2.59 8.25 -21.89
C LEU A 241 -3.13 7.14 -22.79
N TYR A 242 -4.41 6.79 -22.67
CA TYR A 242 -5.06 5.71 -23.43
C TYR A 242 -5.75 6.17 -24.72
N SER A 243 -5.60 7.45 -25.10
CA SER A 243 -6.00 7.93 -26.44
C SER A 243 -5.14 7.34 -27.55
N ASP A 244 -3.98 6.79 -27.21
CA ASP A 244 -3.06 6.07 -28.08
C ASP A 244 -2.62 4.76 -27.43
N ALA A 245 -1.68 4.04 -28.01
CA ALA A 245 -1.18 2.76 -27.51
C ALA A 245 -0.38 2.93 -26.20
N ALA A 246 -1.07 2.91 -25.07
CA ALA A 246 -0.48 3.08 -23.74
C ALA A 246 0.46 1.94 -23.37
N LYS A 247 1.66 2.31 -22.90
CA LYS A 247 2.66 1.38 -22.34
C LYS A 247 2.30 0.93 -20.93
N LEU A 248 1.68 1.78 -20.12
CA LEU A 248 1.19 1.45 -18.79
C LEU A 248 0.08 0.41 -18.89
N LYS A 249 0.29 -0.77 -18.32
CA LYS A 249 -0.65 -1.89 -18.37
C LYS A 249 -1.30 -2.18 -17.03
N VAL A 250 -0.57 -1.97 -15.93
CA VAL A 250 -1.03 -2.30 -14.58
C VAL A 250 -0.75 -1.17 -13.62
N ILE A 251 -1.73 -0.86 -12.80
CA ILE A 251 -1.60 -0.02 -11.60
C ILE A 251 -1.88 -0.91 -10.39
N GLY A 252 -0.86 -1.21 -9.60
CA GLY A 252 -1.00 -1.84 -8.30
C GLY A 252 -1.23 -0.76 -7.24
N ASP A 253 -2.48 -0.41 -6.99
CA ASP A 253 -2.83 0.57 -5.96
C ASP A 253 -2.93 -0.11 -4.59
N ILE A 254 -1.78 -0.16 -3.89
CA ILE A 254 -1.70 -0.82 -2.59
C ILE A 254 -2.30 0.05 -1.47
N SER A 255 -2.38 1.35 -1.66
CA SER A 255 -3.09 2.27 -0.76
C SER A 255 -4.60 2.07 -0.83
N CYS A 256 -5.12 1.74 -1.99
CA CYS A 256 -6.47 1.32 -2.35
C CYS A 256 -7.60 2.26 -1.85
N ASP A 257 -7.33 3.56 -1.76
CA ASP A 257 -8.33 4.58 -1.47
C ASP A 257 -9.20 4.84 -2.72
N ILE A 258 -10.53 4.63 -2.61
CA ILE A 258 -11.44 4.87 -3.74
C ILE A 258 -11.34 6.33 -4.18
N GLU A 259 -11.04 6.52 -5.49
CA GLU A 259 -10.80 7.84 -6.10
C GLU A 259 -9.78 8.69 -5.32
N GLY A 260 -8.82 8.02 -4.66
CA GLY A 260 -7.76 8.64 -3.86
C GLY A 260 -6.58 9.14 -4.68
N ALA A 261 -5.36 8.78 -4.27
CA ALA A 261 -4.13 9.14 -5.00
C ALA A 261 -4.17 8.68 -6.46
N ILE A 262 -4.76 7.52 -6.71
CA ILE A 262 -5.05 6.95 -8.03
C ILE A 262 -6.55 7.08 -8.27
N GLU A 263 -6.98 8.16 -8.92
CA GLU A 263 -8.41 8.40 -9.15
C GLU A 263 -9.11 7.29 -9.98
N PRO A 264 -8.42 6.57 -10.91
CA PRO A 264 -8.93 5.36 -11.55
C PRO A 264 -9.24 4.17 -10.62
N THR A 265 -8.86 4.22 -9.34
CA THR A 265 -9.27 3.24 -8.33
C THR A 265 -10.73 3.50 -7.91
N VAL A 266 -11.67 3.09 -8.76
CA VAL A 266 -13.11 3.38 -8.56
C VAL A 266 -13.85 2.35 -7.70
N LYS A 267 -13.17 1.28 -7.29
CA LYS A 267 -13.69 0.28 -6.34
C LYS A 267 -12.56 -0.50 -5.67
N ILE A 268 -12.84 -1.02 -4.48
CA ILE A 268 -12.02 -2.03 -3.80
C ILE A 268 -12.29 -3.42 -4.40
N THR A 269 -11.29 -4.28 -4.39
CA THR A 269 -11.35 -5.66 -4.88
C THR A 269 -11.02 -6.67 -3.80
N ASP A 270 -11.38 -7.93 -4.03
CA ASP A 270 -11.13 -9.03 -3.11
C ASP A 270 -9.93 -9.87 -3.55
N PRO A 271 -9.22 -10.55 -2.64
CA PRO A 271 -8.09 -11.42 -2.97
C PRO A 271 -8.40 -12.50 -4.02
N GLY A 272 -9.65 -13.00 -4.04
CA GLY A 272 -10.12 -14.00 -5.03
C GLY A 272 -10.34 -13.44 -6.44
N ASN A 273 -10.55 -12.12 -6.56
CA ASN A 273 -10.69 -11.38 -7.82
C ASN A 273 -10.03 -10.01 -7.69
N PRO A 274 -8.69 -9.97 -7.64
CA PRO A 274 -7.94 -8.83 -7.11
C PRO A 274 -7.87 -7.62 -8.04
N VAL A 275 -8.36 -7.73 -9.28
CA VAL A 275 -8.19 -6.70 -10.30
C VAL A 275 -9.46 -6.38 -11.08
N PHE A 276 -9.48 -5.22 -11.71
CA PHE A 276 -10.43 -4.81 -12.73
C PHE A 276 -9.72 -3.98 -13.82
N ILE A 277 -10.34 -3.83 -14.97
CA ILE A 277 -9.95 -2.80 -15.96
C ILE A 277 -10.67 -1.50 -15.59
N TYR A 278 -9.93 -0.41 -15.50
CA TYR A 278 -10.54 0.90 -15.50
C TYR A 278 -10.81 1.33 -16.94
N ASP A 279 -12.05 1.26 -17.39
CA ASP A 279 -12.48 1.71 -18.71
C ASP A 279 -12.44 3.25 -18.77
N THR A 280 -11.52 3.80 -19.57
CA THR A 280 -11.25 5.25 -19.62
C THR A 280 -12.37 6.05 -20.30
N GLU A 281 -13.19 5.42 -21.13
CA GLU A 281 -14.32 6.07 -21.80
C GLU A 281 -15.56 6.10 -20.90
N LYS A 282 -15.83 4.99 -20.21
CA LYS A 282 -16.99 4.85 -19.33
C LYS A 282 -16.72 5.27 -17.89
N GLU A 283 -15.47 5.56 -17.56
CA GLU A 283 -15.00 5.91 -16.21
C GLU A 283 -15.46 4.93 -15.11
N LYS A 284 -15.44 3.63 -15.41
CA LYS A 284 -15.88 2.60 -14.50
C LYS A 284 -15.02 1.33 -14.54
N ALA A 285 -15.15 0.55 -13.47
CA ALA A 285 -14.53 -0.77 -13.40
C ALA A 285 -15.24 -1.77 -14.31
N VAL A 286 -14.48 -2.49 -15.13
CA VAL A 286 -14.94 -3.60 -15.96
C VAL A 286 -14.17 -4.85 -15.54
N HIS A 287 -14.87 -5.99 -15.47
CA HIS A 287 -14.25 -7.27 -15.10
C HIS A 287 -13.32 -7.78 -16.20
N GLY A 288 -12.23 -8.42 -15.80
CA GLY A 288 -11.30 -9.09 -16.72
C GLY A 288 -10.02 -8.29 -16.98
N PHE A 289 -9.39 -8.60 -18.12
CA PHE A 289 -8.08 -8.05 -18.50
C PHE A 289 -8.10 -7.40 -19.89
N GLU A 290 -9.25 -7.33 -20.53
CA GLU A 290 -9.44 -6.75 -21.86
C GLU A 290 -10.21 -5.42 -21.74
N GLY A 291 -9.75 -4.39 -22.44
CA GLY A 291 -10.41 -3.08 -22.46
C GLY A 291 -9.45 -1.91 -22.69
N ASN A 292 -10.02 -0.72 -22.89
CA ASN A 292 -9.27 0.53 -23.09
C ASN A 292 -8.99 1.19 -21.73
N GLY A 293 -7.93 0.73 -21.08
CA GLY A 293 -7.51 1.27 -19.80
C GLY A 293 -6.55 0.34 -19.05
N PRO A 294 -5.98 0.78 -17.92
CA PRO A 294 -5.09 -0.03 -17.10
C PRO A 294 -5.86 -1.12 -16.34
N VAL A 295 -5.19 -2.24 -16.09
CA VAL A 295 -5.60 -3.18 -15.03
C VAL A 295 -5.27 -2.54 -13.69
N VAL A 296 -6.26 -2.40 -12.82
CA VAL A 296 -6.10 -1.84 -11.47
C VAL A 296 -6.24 -2.94 -10.44
N LEU A 297 -5.22 -3.13 -9.62
CA LEU A 297 -5.22 -3.95 -8.41
C LEU A 297 -5.57 -3.03 -7.24
N ALA A 298 -6.61 -3.33 -6.47
CA ALA A 298 -7.07 -2.51 -5.35
C ALA A 298 -7.61 -3.34 -4.18
N VAL A 299 -6.82 -4.31 -3.72
CA VAL A 299 -7.17 -5.19 -2.59
C VAL A 299 -6.80 -4.51 -1.27
N ASP A 300 -7.78 -4.29 -0.40
CA ASP A 300 -7.60 -3.60 0.89
C ASP A 300 -6.88 -4.42 1.97
N ASN A 301 -6.84 -5.74 1.80
CA ASN A 301 -6.28 -6.67 2.78
C ASN A 301 -5.20 -7.60 2.19
N LEU A 302 -4.38 -7.10 1.27
CA LEU A 302 -3.27 -7.82 0.62
C LEU A 302 -2.42 -8.71 1.56
N PRO A 303 -2.11 -8.33 2.82
CA PRO A 303 -1.37 -9.21 3.73
C PRO A 303 -2.05 -10.57 4.01
N CYS A 304 -3.37 -10.66 3.83
CA CYS A 304 -4.13 -11.91 4.03
C CYS A 304 -3.81 -12.96 2.95
N GLU A 305 -3.34 -12.55 1.78
CA GLU A 305 -2.97 -13.47 0.70
C GLU A 305 -1.70 -14.29 1.00
N ILE A 306 -0.85 -13.78 1.90
CA ILE A 306 0.30 -14.49 2.48
C ILE A 306 0.15 -14.58 4.01
N SER A 307 -1.06 -14.95 4.45
CA SER A 307 -1.51 -14.92 5.85
C SER A 307 -0.56 -15.61 6.82
N ARG A 308 -0.01 -16.77 6.44
CA ARG A 308 0.93 -17.51 7.29
C ARG A 308 2.18 -16.70 7.63
N ASP A 309 2.78 -16.06 6.63
CA ASP A 309 4.01 -15.28 6.80
C ASP A 309 3.73 -13.94 7.49
N SER A 310 2.62 -13.28 7.14
CA SER A 310 2.20 -12.00 7.74
C SER A 310 1.77 -12.16 9.21
N SER A 311 1.00 -13.21 9.53
CA SER A 311 0.58 -13.50 10.91
C SER A 311 1.77 -13.86 11.79
N ARG A 312 2.75 -14.61 11.27
CA ARG A 312 3.96 -14.93 12.01
C ARG A 312 4.75 -13.67 12.35
N ALA A 313 4.99 -12.81 11.36
CA ALA A 313 5.71 -11.55 11.59
C ALA A 313 4.96 -10.62 12.56
N PHE A 314 3.62 -10.62 12.50
CA PHE A 314 2.80 -9.88 13.45
C PHE A 314 2.96 -10.45 14.87
N SER A 315 2.89 -11.78 15.02
CA SER A 315 3.10 -12.45 16.31
C SER A 315 4.50 -12.16 16.87
N ASP A 316 5.54 -12.27 16.03
CA ASP A 316 6.91 -11.97 16.44
C ASP A 316 7.05 -10.51 16.96
N ALA A 317 6.42 -9.54 16.29
CA ALA A 317 6.43 -8.13 16.73
C ALA A 317 5.66 -7.90 18.04
N LEU A 318 4.62 -8.70 18.32
CA LEU A 318 3.86 -8.63 19.59
C LEU A 318 4.59 -9.26 20.76
N MET A 319 5.37 -10.31 20.54
CA MET A 319 6.05 -11.04 21.62
C MET A 319 6.98 -10.15 22.43
N ASP A 320 7.53 -9.09 21.85
CA ASP A 320 8.39 -8.12 22.54
C ASP A 320 7.59 -7.18 23.47
N LEU A 321 6.28 -7.02 23.24
CA LEU A 321 5.41 -6.08 23.94
C LEU A 321 4.50 -6.78 24.97
N LEU A 322 4.12 -8.04 24.72
CA LEU A 322 3.13 -8.77 25.51
C LEU A 322 3.51 -8.96 26.99
N PRO A 323 4.76 -9.32 27.36
CA PRO A 323 5.09 -9.51 28.76
C PRO A 323 4.80 -8.26 29.59
N GLU A 324 5.19 -7.11 29.11
CA GLU A 324 4.98 -5.83 29.78
C GLU A 324 3.48 -5.46 29.89
N ILE A 325 2.69 -5.77 28.88
CA ILE A 325 1.23 -5.55 28.90
C ILE A 325 0.57 -6.51 29.90
N MET A 326 1.02 -7.76 29.96
CA MET A 326 0.43 -8.78 30.85
C MET A 326 0.79 -8.55 32.32
N ASP A 327 1.97 -8.00 32.61
CA ASP A 327 2.44 -7.70 33.95
C ASP A 327 1.93 -6.33 34.47
N CYS A 328 1.30 -5.52 33.58
CA CYS A 328 0.77 -4.20 33.95
C CYS A 328 -0.47 -4.31 34.84
N GLU A 329 -0.46 -3.61 35.98
CA GLU A 329 -1.60 -3.48 36.89
C GLU A 329 -2.60 -2.43 36.34
N PHE A 330 -3.53 -2.87 35.48
CA PHE A 330 -4.53 -1.99 34.88
C PHE A 330 -5.59 -1.48 35.86
N GLU A 331 -5.57 -1.87 37.14
CA GLU A 331 -6.41 -1.32 38.20
C GLU A 331 -5.90 0.00 38.78
N ALA A 332 -4.64 0.34 38.52
CA ALA A 332 -4.03 1.61 38.96
C ALA A 332 -4.64 2.82 38.23
N GLU A 333 -4.44 4.03 38.76
CA GLU A 333 -4.76 5.25 38.02
C GLU A 333 -3.91 5.36 36.75
N PHE A 334 -4.45 5.89 35.65
CA PHE A 334 -3.76 5.96 34.36
C PHE A 334 -2.38 6.60 34.44
N GLU A 335 -2.25 7.67 35.22
CA GLU A 335 -0.98 8.39 35.43
C GLU A 335 0.10 7.51 36.05
N ASN A 336 -0.30 6.58 36.90
CA ASN A 336 0.57 5.71 37.70
C ASN A 336 0.88 4.37 36.99
N LEU A 337 0.34 4.12 35.81
CA LEU A 337 0.62 2.90 35.05
C LEU A 337 2.12 2.74 34.77
N GLU A 338 2.71 1.67 35.29
CA GLU A 338 4.09 1.25 35.02
C GLU A 338 4.14 0.39 33.77
N ILE A 339 4.13 1.06 32.61
CA ILE A 339 4.17 0.44 31.27
C ILE A 339 4.97 1.33 30.31
N ALA A 340 5.65 0.75 29.33
CA ALA A 340 6.43 1.49 28.36
C ALA A 340 5.63 2.64 27.73
N ARG A 341 6.30 3.78 27.59
CA ARG A 341 5.69 5.00 27.05
C ARG A 341 5.03 4.80 25.68
N SER A 342 5.59 3.92 24.85
CA SER A 342 5.03 3.57 23.54
C SER A 342 3.67 2.89 23.65
N ILE A 343 3.50 2.00 24.63
CA ILE A 343 2.24 1.28 24.90
C ILE A 343 1.26 2.22 25.60
N LYS A 344 1.70 2.94 26.64
CA LYS A 344 0.86 3.90 27.38
C LYS A 344 0.23 4.94 26.46
N LYS A 345 0.98 5.45 25.49
CA LYS A 345 0.46 6.36 24.46
C LYS A 345 -0.55 5.71 23.52
N ALA A 346 -0.53 4.39 23.38
CA ALA A 346 -1.43 3.66 22.53
C ALA A 346 -2.75 3.26 23.20
N ILE A 347 -2.92 3.58 24.49
CA ILE A 347 -4.17 3.39 25.22
C ILE A 347 -5.12 4.51 24.81
N ILE A 348 -6.14 4.20 24.02
CA ILE A 348 -7.18 5.14 23.58
C ILE A 348 -8.22 5.35 24.68
N LEU A 349 -8.77 4.24 25.20
CA LEU A 349 -9.68 4.22 26.33
C LEU A 349 -9.01 3.55 27.52
N TYR A 350 -9.22 4.10 28.69
CA TYR A 350 -8.83 3.53 29.96
C TYR A 350 -10.02 3.53 30.91
N HIS A 351 -10.49 2.36 31.31
CA HIS A 351 -11.74 2.18 32.09
C HIS A 351 -12.92 3.01 31.51
N GLY A 352 -13.08 2.93 30.19
CA GLY A 352 -14.14 3.60 29.48
C GLY A 352 -13.94 5.11 29.26
N GLN A 353 -12.87 5.71 29.79
CA GLN A 353 -12.56 7.12 29.63
C GLN A 353 -11.47 7.33 28.55
N LEU A 354 -11.64 8.37 27.72
CA LEU A 354 -10.58 8.73 26.76
C LEU A 354 -9.33 9.21 27.49
N THR A 355 -8.18 8.67 27.12
CA THR A 355 -6.89 9.13 27.65
C THR A 355 -6.52 10.49 27.10
N PRO A 356 -5.60 11.27 27.72
CA PRO A 356 -5.30 12.65 27.35
C PRO A 356 -4.95 12.85 25.87
N HIS A 357 -4.29 11.87 25.22
CA HIS A 357 -3.93 11.97 23.79
C HIS A 357 -5.13 11.87 22.85
N TYR A 358 -6.26 11.32 23.32
CA TYR A 358 -7.44 11.04 22.49
C TYR A 358 -8.68 11.81 22.92
N CYS A 359 -8.57 12.80 23.81
CA CYS A 359 -9.70 13.65 24.26
C CYS A 359 -10.44 14.32 23.10
N TYR A 360 -9.81 14.52 21.95
CA TYR A 360 -10.47 15.05 20.76
C TYR A 360 -11.60 14.15 20.23
N LEU A 361 -11.61 12.86 20.60
CA LEU A 361 -12.69 11.93 20.25
C LEU A 361 -13.94 12.11 21.11
N ASN A 362 -13.93 12.94 22.19
CA ASN A 362 -15.10 13.24 23.02
C ASN A 362 -16.30 13.77 22.21
N GLN A 363 -16.06 14.44 21.09
CA GLN A 363 -17.14 14.89 20.21
C GLN A 363 -17.98 13.76 19.61
N TYR A 364 -17.52 12.53 19.70
CA TYR A 364 -18.19 11.33 19.17
C TYR A 364 -18.80 10.44 20.27
N LEU A 365 -18.46 10.64 21.54
CA LEU A 365 -19.05 9.93 22.69
C LEU A 365 -20.30 10.64 23.19
#